data_8d17524e71e8175f99fa847d84b563b4
#
_entry.id   8d17524e71e8175f99fa847d84b563b4
#
_cell.length_a   1.000
_cell.length_b   1.000
_cell.length_c   1.000
_cell.angle_alpha   90.00
_cell.angle_beta   90.00
_cell.angle_gamma   90.00
#
_symmetry.space_group_name_H-M   'P 1'
#
loop_
_entity.id
_entity.type
_entity.pdbx_description
1 polymer ?
#
loop_
_entity_poly.entity_id
_entity_poly.type
_entity_poly.pdbx_seq_one_letter_code
_entity_poly.pdbx_strand_id
1 'polypeptide(L)'
;MSKRTTKKKILAIVLVGLFAAGAGYYFYPKEAPPSFATEPVQRGNIENTVLATGMLQASKLVAVGAQVSGQIEKLAVSLGDEVKQGDLVAQIDSLTQQNTLKEANASLNSTNAQIRAKQAQIRQAQAEFNRQKGMLADNASSKADYESAEASLAVYKAELEQLKAELEQAKITVDSAKVDLGYTTIQAPFDGTVVYSAVEEGQTVNANQTTPTIIELAQLDKMTIKAQISEADVVNVKPGLPVYFTILGKPNMRYHGTLRAIEPGPTLMDGDDKDLSVSNDEAIYYHGLFEVDNPDRTLRIGMTAQVSIVLDKAESALLVPAQVLIRKPGPKPGYQVPVLVNGQEEMRDVTVGINNKVNAEITSGLNEGDQIILGMPGQSTTMSSRRMGPPGMRF
;
A
#
# COMPACT_ATOMS: atom_id res chain seq x y z
N MET A 1 17.67 101.00 53.68
CA MET A 1 17.90 99.62 54.05
C MET A 1 16.96 98.67 53.29
N SER A 2 17.22 98.33 51.97
CA SER A 2 16.35 97.40 51.27
C SER A 2 16.97 96.68 50.01
N LYS A 3 18.28 96.51 49.92
CA LYS A 3 18.90 95.79 48.80
C LYS A 3 19.60 94.47 49.15
N ARG A 4 19.62 94.06 50.40
CA ARG A 4 20.31 92.84 50.85
C ARG A 4 19.41 91.57 50.88
N THR A 5 18.10 91.75 50.98
CA THR A 5 17.14 90.65 51.08
C THR A 5 16.76 89.99 49.73
N THR A 6 16.80 90.80 48.66
CA THR A 6 16.50 90.32 47.26
C THR A 6 17.57 89.40 46.69
N LYS A 7 18.87 89.70 46.96
CA LYS A 7 19.96 88.81 46.50
C LYS A 7 19.95 87.45 47.18
N LYS A 8 19.58 87.33 48.47
CA LYS A 8 19.45 86.05 49.16
C LYS A 8 18.26 85.24 48.65
N LYS A 9 17.15 85.89 48.31
CA LYS A 9 15.99 85.21 47.67
C LYS A 9 16.29 84.63 46.25
N ILE A 10 17.02 85.37 45.44
CA ILE A 10 17.44 84.93 44.12
C ILE A 10 18.43 83.73 44.19
N LEU A 11 19.38 83.82 45.16
CA LEU A 11 20.32 82.71 45.39
C LEU A 11 19.64 81.39 45.83
N ALA A 12 18.59 81.52 46.72
CA ALA A 12 17.80 80.40 47.19
C ALA A 12 16.97 79.76 46.04
N ILE A 13 16.41 80.59 45.16
CA ILE A 13 15.67 80.09 43.97
C ILE A 13 16.59 79.36 42.97
N VAL A 14 17.82 79.88 42.79
CA VAL A 14 18.79 79.20 41.91
C VAL A 14 19.25 77.87 42.50
N LEU A 15 19.47 77.80 43.84
CA LEU A 15 19.83 76.58 44.52
C LEU A 15 18.70 75.51 44.52
N VAL A 16 17.46 75.92 44.66
CA VAL A 16 16.28 75.05 44.57
C VAL A 16 16.10 74.56 43.11
N GLY A 17 16.36 75.46 42.11
CA GLY A 17 16.34 75.09 40.66
C GLY A 17 17.42 74.05 40.31
N LEU A 18 18.64 74.22 40.81
CA LEU A 18 19.73 73.27 40.64
C LEU A 18 19.45 71.93 41.33
N PHE A 19 18.86 71.96 42.53
CA PHE A 19 18.49 70.77 43.26
C PHE A 19 17.35 70.00 42.53
N ALA A 20 16.34 70.75 42.03
CA ALA A 20 15.25 70.17 41.23
C ALA A 20 15.74 69.59 39.90
N ALA A 21 16.68 70.24 39.23
CA ALA A 21 17.31 69.74 37.98
C ALA A 21 18.17 68.50 38.26
N GLY A 22 18.95 68.49 39.35
CA GLY A 22 19.72 67.32 39.79
C GLY A 22 18.82 66.13 40.20
N ALA A 23 17.73 66.41 40.96
CA ALA A 23 16.75 65.38 41.31
C ALA A 23 16.02 64.89 40.05
N GLY A 24 15.61 65.75 39.14
CA GLY A 24 15.01 65.36 37.85
C GLY A 24 15.95 64.47 36.98
N TYR A 25 17.25 64.80 36.96
CA TYR A 25 18.25 63.96 36.28
C TYR A 25 18.48 62.63 36.97
N TYR A 26 18.44 62.59 38.28
CA TYR A 26 18.62 61.34 39.07
C TYR A 26 17.39 60.43 39.02
N PHE A 27 16.20 61.01 38.97
CA PHE A 27 14.93 60.29 38.88
C PHE A 27 14.46 60.08 37.41
N TYR A 28 15.23 60.53 36.43
CA TYR A 28 14.89 60.24 35.06
C TYR A 28 15.01 58.71 34.84
N PRO A 29 13.90 58.04 34.55
CA PRO A 29 13.97 56.59 34.40
C PRO A 29 14.92 56.30 33.22
N LYS A 30 16.08 55.70 33.55
CA LYS A 30 16.90 55.08 32.51
C LYS A 30 16.03 54.00 31.88
N GLU A 31 15.67 54.12 30.63
CA GLU A 31 15.00 53.07 29.91
C GLU A 31 15.80 51.78 30.12
N ALA A 32 15.16 50.80 30.75
CA ALA A 32 15.76 49.49 30.93
C ALA A 32 16.10 48.94 29.53
N PRO A 33 17.33 48.43 29.28
CA PRO A 33 17.67 47.86 28.01
C PRO A 33 16.60 46.84 27.62
N PRO A 34 16.13 46.80 26.35
CA PRO A 34 15.12 45.88 25.90
C PRO A 34 15.56 44.45 26.26
N SER A 35 14.78 43.77 27.07
CA SER A 35 15.04 42.36 27.40
C SER A 35 14.52 41.50 26.24
N PHE A 36 15.40 40.91 25.48
CA PHE A 36 15.05 39.99 24.41
C PHE A 36 14.85 38.58 24.94
N ALA A 37 13.79 37.88 24.50
CA ALA A 37 13.68 36.45 24.72
C ALA A 37 14.61 35.78 23.73
N THR A 38 15.66 35.14 24.22
CA THR A 38 16.68 34.49 23.36
C THR A 38 16.75 32.98 23.60
N GLU A 39 17.12 32.26 22.58
CA GLU A 39 17.41 30.82 22.62
C GLU A 39 18.79 30.55 21.99
N PRO A 40 19.66 29.77 22.62
CA PRO A 40 20.94 29.42 22.04
C PRO A 40 20.79 28.46 20.86
N VAL A 41 21.50 28.70 19.78
CA VAL A 41 21.62 27.76 18.63
C VAL A 41 22.31 26.49 19.12
N GLN A 42 21.65 25.34 18.96
CA GLN A 42 22.14 24.05 19.40
C GLN A 42 22.23 23.07 18.21
N ARG A 43 23.11 22.09 18.36
CA ARG A 43 23.13 20.97 17.41
C ARG A 43 22.07 19.95 17.76
N GLY A 44 21.37 19.47 16.74
CA GLY A 44 20.38 18.43 16.90
C GLY A 44 20.13 17.69 15.60
N ASN A 45 19.27 16.70 15.67
CA ASN A 45 18.83 15.97 14.50
C ASN A 45 17.52 16.61 13.98
N ILE A 46 17.44 16.77 12.67
CA ILE A 46 16.25 17.26 11.99
C ILE A 46 15.87 16.28 10.88
N GLU A 47 14.59 16.01 10.76
CA GLU A 47 14.02 15.25 9.66
C GLU A 47 12.81 15.98 9.10
N ASN A 48 12.66 15.93 7.79
CA ASN A 48 11.48 16.38 7.08
C ASN A 48 10.70 15.14 6.67
N THR A 49 9.48 14.98 7.19
CA THR A 49 8.68 13.78 6.98
C THR A 49 7.32 14.10 6.43
N VAL A 50 6.82 13.24 5.54
CA VAL A 50 5.42 13.19 5.15
C VAL A 50 4.70 12.22 6.09
N LEU A 51 3.64 12.70 6.72
CA LEU A 51 2.78 11.88 7.58
C LEU A 51 1.65 11.28 6.74
N ALA A 52 1.44 9.98 6.89
CA ALA A 52 0.40 9.24 6.22
C ALA A 52 -0.25 8.24 7.19
N THR A 53 -1.52 7.94 6.98
CA THR A 53 -2.18 6.84 7.67
C THR A 53 -2.15 5.62 6.75
N GLY A 54 -1.79 4.46 7.28
CA GLY A 54 -1.73 3.22 6.51
C GLY A 54 -2.53 2.10 7.15
N MET A 55 -2.86 1.11 6.34
CA MET A 55 -3.46 -0.15 6.80
C MET A 55 -2.49 -1.30 6.52
N LEU A 56 -2.34 -2.19 7.49
CA LEU A 56 -1.54 -3.40 7.37
C LEU A 56 -2.34 -4.47 6.62
N GLN A 57 -1.72 -5.04 5.61
CA GLN A 57 -2.25 -6.17 4.83
C GLN A 57 -1.23 -7.31 4.84
N ALA A 58 -1.69 -8.53 4.59
CA ALA A 58 -0.76 -9.62 4.33
C ALA A 58 0.04 -9.34 3.06
N SER A 59 1.28 -9.82 3.00
CA SER A 59 2.10 -9.70 1.78
C SER A 59 1.47 -10.46 0.61
N LYS A 60 0.76 -11.54 0.90
CA LYS A 60 -0.04 -12.32 -0.05
C LYS A 60 -1.32 -12.77 0.64
N LEU A 61 -2.46 -12.48 0.03
CA LEU A 61 -3.79 -12.90 0.46
C LEU A 61 -4.50 -13.49 -0.75
N VAL A 62 -4.97 -14.73 -0.63
CA VAL A 62 -5.67 -15.43 -1.72
C VAL A 62 -6.92 -16.12 -1.17
N ALA A 63 -8.05 -15.84 -1.81
CA ALA A 63 -9.27 -16.59 -1.59
C ALA A 63 -9.17 -17.95 -2.33
N VAL A 64 -9.20 -19.03 -1.58
CA VAL A 64 -9.24 -20.40 -2.11
C VAL A 64 -10.70 -20.78 -2.27
N GLY A 65 -11.14 -20.97 -3.52
CA GLY A 65 -12.53 -21.21 -3.86
C GLY A 65 -12.77 -22.63 -4.38
N ALA A 66 -14.06 -23.04 -4.40
CA ALA A 66 -14.50 -24.29 -5.03
C ALA A 66 -14.73 -24.08 -6.53
N GLN A 67 -14.25 -25.00 -7.36
CA GLN A 67 -14.46 -25.03 -8.80
C GLN A 67 -15.61 -25.94 -9.22
N VAL A 68 -16.10 -26.78 -8.31
CA VAL A 68 -17.24 -27.68 -8.52
C VAL A 68 -18.29 -27.48 -7.43
N SER A 69 -19.53 -27.73 -7.77
CA SER A 69 -20.65 -27.68 -6.83
C SER A 69 -20.81 -29.00 -6.10
N GLY A 70 -21.14 -28.95 -4.81
CA GLY A 70 -21.39 -30.12 -3.99
C GLY A 70 -21.45 -29.79 -2.51
N GLN A 71 -21.70 -30.79 -1.67
CA GLN A 71 -21.65 -30.65 -0.22
C GLN A 71 -20.20 -30.79 0.27
N ILE A 72 -19.81 -29.99 1.22
CA ILE A 72 -18.50 -30.12 1.89
C ILE A 72 -18.59 -31.31 2.84
N GLU A 73 -17.93 -32.39 2.48
CA GLU A 73 -17.87 -33.60 3.34
C GLU A 73 -16.94 -33.39 4.53
N LYS A 74 -15.85 -32.67 4.32
CA LYS A 74 -14.85 -32.43 5.35
C LYS A 74 -14.16 -31.10 5.13
N LEU A 75 -14.02 -30.32 6.20
CA LEU A 75 -13.16 -29.16 6.28
C LEU A 75 -11.94 -29.52 7.14
N ALA A 76 -10.77 -29.66 6.53
CA ALA A 76 -9.57 -30.19 7.19
C ALA A 76 -8.78 -29.12 7.96
N VAL A 77 -9.16 -27.85 7.83
CA VAL A 77 -8.45 -26.69 8.42
C VAL A 77 -9.41 -25.80 9.18
N SER A 78 -8.89 -25.13 10.20
CA SER A 78 -9.61 -24.17 11.03
C SER A 78 -8.97 -22.77 10.94
N LEU A 79 -9.70 -21.75 11.38
CA LEU A 79 -9.20 -20.40 11.46
C LEU A 79 -7.94 -20.33 12.33
N GLY A 80 -6.87 -19.77 11.80
CA GLY A 80 -5.58 -19.63 12.47
C GLY A 80 -4.60 -20.79 12.22
N ASP A 81 -5.01 -21.86 11.55
CA ASP A 81 -4.12 -22.97 11.23
C ASP A 81 -3.07 -22.58 10.20
N GLU A 82 -1.88 -23.10 10.36
CA GLU A 82 -0.80 -23.03 9.38
C GLU A 82 -0.86 -24.21 8.44
N VAL A 83 -0.86 -23.93 7.15
CA VAL A 83 -0.90 -24.94 6.09
C VAL A 83 0.26 -24.79 5.15
N LYS A 84 0.72 -25.89 4.59
CA LYS A 84 1.73 -25.93 3.53
C LYS A 84 1.08 -26.10 2.17
N GLN A 85 1.80 -25.69 1.13
CA GLN A 85 1.36 -25.94 -0.23
C GLN A 85 1.06 -27.42 -0.46
N GLY A 86 -0.16 -27.71 -0.97
CA GLY A 86 -0.64 -29.05 -1.24
C GLY A 86 -1.39 -29.71 -0.07
N ASP A 87 -1.42 -29.12 1.12
CA ASP A 87 -2.21 -29.63 2.24
C ASP A 87 -3.70 -29.58 1.91
N LEU A 88 -4.44 -30.60 2.39
CA LEU A 88 -5.88 -30.67 2.21
C LEU A 88 -6.58 -29.56 2.99
N VAL A 89 -7.34 -28.75 2.30
CA VAL A 89 -8.19 -27.68 2.86
C VAL A 89 -9.61 -28.16 3.08
N ALA A 90 -10.24 -28.65 2.00
CA ALA A 90 -11.61 -29.15 2.05
C ALA A 90 -11.82 -30.30 1.04
N GLN A 91 -12.76 -31.17 1.36
CA GLN A 91 -13.22 -32.25 0.49
C GLN A 91 -14.69 -32.01 0.18
N ILE A 92 -15.04 -31.94 -1.11
CA ILE A 92 -16.41 -31.88 -1.60
C ILE A 92 -16.86 -33.29 -1.95
N ASP A 93 -18.15 -33.60 -1.77
CA ASP A 93 -18.75 -34.86 -2.21
C ASP A 93 -18.45 -35.09 -3.70
N SER A 94 -17.72 -36.17 -3.95
CA SER A 94 -17.18 -36.51 -5.25
C SER A 94 -17.95 -37.59 -6.00
N LEU A 95 -19.09 -38.05 -5.46
CA LEU A 95 -19.82 -39.22 -5.97
C LEU A 95 -20.25 -38.99 -7.45
N THR A 96 -20.74 -37.80 -7.77
CA THR A 96 -21.16 -37.44 -9.14
C THR A 96 -20.00 -37.48 -10.10
N GLN A 97 -18.85 -36.84 -9.74
CA GLN A 97 -17.64 -36.79 -10.55
C GLN A 97 -17.02 -38.18 -10.74
N GLN A 98 -17.01 -38.99 -9.69
CA GLN A 98 -16.57 -40.38 -9.79
C GLN A 98 -17.42 -41.19 -10.76
N ASN A 99 -18.77 -41.04 -10.75
CA ASN A 99 -19.65 -41.70 -11.69
C ASN A 99 -19.43 -41.23 -13.12
N THR A 100 -19.29 -39.92 -13.34
CA THR A 100 -18.95 -39.36 -14.65
C THR A 100 -17.62 -39.93 -15.18
N LEU A 101 -16.59 -40.04 -14.34
CA LEU A 101 -15.33 -40.69 -14.72
C LEU A 101 -15.48 -42.15 -15.09
N LYS A 102 -16.31 -42.92 -14.33
CA LYS A 102 -16.60 -44.31 -14.66
C LYS A 102 -17.31 -44.45 -16.02
N GLU A 103 -18.30 -43.59 -16.30
CA GLU A 103 -19.01 -43.55 -17.58
C GLU A 103 -18.07 -43.23 -18.75
N ALA A 104 -17.19 -42.23 -18.59
CA ALA A 104 -16.19 -41.88 -19.58
C ALA A 104 -15.22 -43.05 -19.88
N ASN A 105 -14.76 -43.74 -18.81
CA ASN A 105 -13.90 -44.90 -18.96
C ASN A 105 -14.64 -46.07 -19.68
N ALA A 106 -15.91 -46.28 -19.40
CA ALA A 106 -16.71 -47.32 -20.07
C ALA A 106 -16.85 -47.02 -21.57
N SER A 107 -17.09 -45.74 -21.95
CA SER A 107 -17.12 -45.29 -23.35
C SER A 107 -15.78 -45.52 -24.03
N LEU A 108 -14.67 -45.15 -23.40
CA LEU A 108 -13.32 -45.41 -23.90
C LEU A 108 -13.06 -46.91 -24.19
N ASN A 109 -13.47 -47.76 -23.22
CA ASN A 109 -13.34 -49.19 -23.38
C ASN A 109 -14.20 -49.76 -24.52
N SER A 110 -15.40 -49.21 -24.74
CA SER A 110 -16.30 -49.57 -25.84
C SER A 110 -15.64 -49.23 -27.20
N THR A 111 -15.12 -48.02 -27.35
CA THR A 111 -14.41 -47.58 -28.58
C THR A 111 -13.18 -48.44 -28.84
N ASN A 112 -12.40 -48.80 -27.85
CA ASN A 112 -11.29 -49.72 -27.97
C ASN A 112 -11.73 -51.12 -28.46
N ALA A 113 -12.90 -51.65 -28.01
CA ALA A 113 -13.44 -52.88 -28.47
C ALA A 113 -13.86 -52.83 -29.93
N GLN A 114 -14.47 -51.72 -30.36
CA GLN A 114 -14.85 -51.49 -31.75
C GLN A 114 -13.61 -51.41 -32.67
N ILE A 115 -12.54 -50.77 -32.23
CA ILE A 115 -11.25 -50.77 -32.97
C ILE A 115 -10.71 -52.18 -33.16
N ARG A 116 -10.73 -53.02 -32.11
CA ARG A 116 -10.28 -54.45 -32.23
C ARG A 116 -11.14 -55.24 -33.21
N ALA A 117 -12.46 -55.02 -33.18
CA ALA A 117 -13.37 -55.65 -34.14
C ALA A 117 -13.08 -55.23 -35.59
N LYS A 118 -12.90 -53.89 -35.79
CA LYS A 118 -12.57 -53.35 -37.11
C LYS A 118 -11.21 -53.82 -37.62
N GLN A 119 -10.22 -53.95 -36.76
CA GLN A 119 -8.92 -54.53 -37.12
C GLN A 119 -9.04 -56.03 -37.56
N ALA A 120 -9.95 -56.81 -36.97
CA ALA A 120 -10.23 -58.15 -37.42
C ALA A 120 -10.88 -58.20 -38.81
N GLN A 121 -11.84 -57.28 -39.07
CA GLN A 121 -12.45 -57.12 -40.41
C GLN A 121 -11.42 -56.72 -41.47
N ILE A 122 -10.50 -55.79 -41.11
CA ILE A 122 -9.41 -55.43 -42.03
C ILE A 122 -8.50 -56.60 -42.35
N ARG A 123 -8.13 -57.43 -41.36
CA ARG A 123 -7.34 -58.66 -41.61
C ARG A 123 -8.05 -59.59 -42.58
N GLN A 124 -9.39 -59.82 -42.41
CA GLN A 124 -10.19 -60.62 -43.32
C GLN A 124 -10.22 -60.02 -44.71
N ALA A 125 -10.54 -58.75 -44.85
CA ALA A 125 -10.61 -58.05 -46.16
C ALA A 125 -9.24 -58.02 -46.86
N GLN A 126 -8.15 -57.87 -46.10
CA GLN A 126 -6.77 -57.93 -46.67
C GLN A 126 -6.44 -59.33 -47.22
N ALA A 127 -6.84 -60.39 -46.52
CA ALA A 127 -6.65 -61.76 -47.03
C ALA A 127 -7.44 -62.02 -48.32
N GLU A 128 -8.71 -61.53 -48.34
CA GLU A 128 -9.55 -61.60 -49.58
C GLU A 128 -8.91 -60.83 -50.76
N PHE A 129 -8.53 -59.59 -50.53
CA PHE A 129 -7.83 -58.75 -51.50
C PHE A 129 -6.59 -59.46 -52.07
N ASN A 130 -5.73 -60.00 -51.20
CA ASN A 130 -4.53 -60.70 -51.57
C ASN A 130 -4.87 -61.99 -52.45
N ARG A 131 -5.94 -62.71 -52.11
CA ARG A 131 -6.44 -63.87 -52.80
C ARG A 131 -6.90 -63.47 -54.25
N GLN A 132 -7.78 -62.46 -54.36
CA GLN A 132 -8.29 -61.99 -55.64
C GLN A 132 -7.16 -61.42 -56.52
N LYS A 133 -6.19 -60.73 -55.91
CA LYS A 133 -5.00 -60.28 -56.62
C LYS A 133 -4.16 -61.39 -57.28
N GLY A 134 -3.97 -62.47 -56.48
CA GLY A 134 -3.29 -63.70 -57.05
C GLY A 134 -4.07 -64.38 -58.18
N MET A 135 -5.39 -64.59 -57.94
CA MET A 135 -6.26 -65.18 -58.97
C MET A 135 -6.39 -64.37 -60.27
N LEU A 136 -6.39 -63.01 -60.13
CA LEU A 136 -6.39 -62.13 -61.29
C LEU A 136 -5.11 -62.25 -62.09
N ALA A 137 -3.94 -62.40 -61.46
CA ALA A 137 -2.65 -62.62 -62.15
C ALA A 137 -2.63 -63.95 -62.89
N ASP A 138 -3.34 -64.97 -62.39
CA ASP A 138 -3.49 -66.30 -63.03
C ASP A 138 -4.67 -66.40 -64.03
N ASN A 139 -5.35 -65.25 -64.31
CA ASN A 139 -6.57 -65.17 -65.12
C ASN A 139 -7.75 -66.00 -64.61
N ALA A 140 -7.79 -66.27 -63.29
CA ALA A 140 -8.80 -67.12 -62.61
C ALA A 140 -9.87 -66.29 -61.86
N SER A 141 -9.84 -64.94 -61.93
CA SER A 141 -10.82 -64.02 -61.34
C SER A 141 -11.14 -62.89 -62.31
N SER A 142 -12.32 -62.24 -62.05
CA SER A 142 -12.71 -61.06 -62.85
C SER A 142 -12.05 -59.81 -62.31
N LYS A 143 -11.80 -58.79 -63.15
CA LYS A 143 -11.33 -57.48 -62.73
C LYS A 143 -12.28 -56.79 -61.72
N ALA A 144 -13.60 -57.03 -61.93
CA ALA A 144 -14.66 -56.51 -60.99
C ALA A 144 -14.56 -57.06 -59.54
N ASP A 145 -14.21 -58.37 -59.45
CA ASP A 145 -14.04 -58.99 -58.09
C ASP A 145 -12.82 -58.42 -57.34
N TYR A 146 -11.70 -58.21 -58.09
CA TYR A 146 -10.50 -57.55 -57.58
C TYR A 146 -10.79 -56.12 -57.10
N GLU A 147 -11.44 -55.28 -57.93
CA GLU A 147 -11.77 -53.89 -57.65
C GLU A 147 -12.73 -53.81 -56.45
N SER A 148 -13.71 -54.77 -56.33
CA SER A 148 -14.62 -54.87 -55.20
C SER A 148 -13.89 -55.20 -53.89
N ALA A 149 -12.93 -56.14 -53.92
CA ALA A 149 -12.13 -56.48 -52.72
C ALA A 149 -11.20 -55.32 -52.31
N GLU A 150 -10.63 -54.59 -53.27
CA GLU A 150 -9.82 -53.39 -52.97
C GLU A 150 -10.64 -52.29 -52.36
N ALA A 151 -11.82 -52.00 -52.92
CA ALA A 151 -12.72 -50.99 -52.36
C ALA A 151 -13.17 -51.32 -50.92
N SER A 152 -13.52 -52.61 -50.74
CA SER A 152 -13.92 -53.07 -49.35
C SER A 152 -12.80 -52.89 -48.31
N LEU A 153 -11.58 -53.22 -48.70
CA LEU A 153 -10.42 -53.01 -47.84
C LEU A 153 -10.17 -51.52 -47.55
N ALA A 154 -10.31 -50.65 -48.56
CA ALA A 154 -10.17 -49.21 -48.41
C ALA A 154 -11.22 -48.63 -47.46
N VAL A 155 -12.47 -49.04 -47.60
CA VAL A 155 -13.58 -48.63 -46.70
C VAL A 155 -13.27 -49.01 -45.25
N TYR A 156 -12.89 -50.26 -44.97
CA TYR A 156 -12.60 -50.70 -43.60
C TYR A 156 -11.39 -49.97 -42.98
N LYS A 157 -10.39 -49.63 -43.79
CA LYS A 157 -9.26 -48.82 -43.35
C LYS A 157 -9.71 -47.37 -42.97
N ALA A 158 -10.56 -46.76 -43.81
CA ALA A 158 -11.11 -45.42 -43.51
C ALA A 158 -11.98 -45.43 -42.22
N GLU A 159 -12.80 -46.46 -42.03
CA GLU A 159 -13.59 -46.64 -40.81
C GLU A 159 -12.69 -46.86 -39.55
N LEU A 160 -11.55 -47.53 -39.70
CA LEU A 160 -10.57 -47.61 -38.62
C LEU A 160 -9.99 -46.27 -38.26
N GLU A 161 -9.68 -45.42 -39.23
CA GLU A 161 -9.20 -44.05 -38.94
C GLU A 161 -10.29 -43.22 -38.26
N GLN A 162 -11.55 -43.34 -38.66
CA GLN A 162 -12.68 -42.73 -37.94
C GLN A 162 -12.72 -43.18 -36.48
N LEU A 163 -12.68 -44.51 -36.21
CA LEU A 163 -12.70 -45.04 -34.85
C LEU A 163 -11.49 -44.59 -34.02
N LYS A 164 -10.33 -44.37 -34.63
CA LYS A 164 -9.17 -43.79 -33.95
C LYS A 164 -9.42 -42.32 -33.52
N ALA A 165 -10.08 -41.53 -34.37
CA ALA A 165 -10.48 -40.15 -33.99
C ALA A 165 -11.50 -40.18 -32.82
N GLU A 166 -12.47 -41.11 -32.86
CA GLU A 166 -13.41 -41.31 -31.76
C GLU A 166 -12.72 -41.75 -30.43
N LEU A 167 -11.65 -42.56 -30.54
CA LEU A 167 -10.82 -42.92 -29.40
C LEU A 167 -10.13 -41.71 -28.77
N GLU A 168 -9.57 -40.83 -29.56
CA GLU A 168 -8.96 -39.60 -29.05
C GLU A 168 -10.02 -38.70 -28.33
N GLN A 169 -11.22 -38.60 -28.95
CA GLN A 169 -12.34 -37.87 -28.30
C GLN A 169 -12.72 -38.50 -26.95
N ALA A 170 -12.81 -39.84 -26.86
CA ALA A 170 -13.11 -40.55 -25.65
C ALA A 170 -12.02 -40.36 -24.55
N LYS A 171 -10.74 -40.32 -24.97
CA LYS A 171 -9.63 -40.02 -24.02
C LYS A 171 -9.74 -38.61 -23.44
N ILE A 172 -10.01 -37.61 -24.29
CA ILE A 172 -10.21 -36.22 -23.82
C ILE A 172 -11.35 -36.15 -22.82
N THR A 173 -12.44 -36.88 -23.05
CA THR A 173 -13.58 -36.96 -22.12
C THR A 173 -13.19 -37.58 -20.76
N VAL A 174 -12.37 -38.64 -20.77
CA VAL A 174 -11.84 -39.24 -19.55
C VAL A 174 -10.93 -38.26 -18.79
N ASP A 175 -10.05 -37.56 -19.52
CA ASP A 175 -9.14 -36.60 -18.89
C ASP A 175 -9.88 -35.39 -18.30
N SER A 176 -10.92 -34.88 -18.97
CA SER A 176 -11.80 -33.85 -18.42
C SER A 176 -12.49 -34.34 -17.13
N ALA A 177 -13.07 -35.53 -17.14
CA ALA A 177 -13.72 -36.10 -15.95
C ALA A 177 -12.74 -36.33 -14.78
N LYS A 178 -11.46 -36.63 -15.06
CA LYS A 178 -10.41 -36.72 -14.01
C LYS A 178 -10.10 -35.34 -13.40
N VAL A 179 -10.02 -34.30 -14.23
CA VAL A 179 -9.79 -32.93 -13.77
C VAL A 179 -10.93 -32.48 -12.87
N ASP A 180 -12.19 -32.72 -13.29
CA ASP A 180 -13.38 -32.38 -12.50
C ASP A 180 -13.41 -33.13 -11.17
N LEU A 181 -13.00 -34.39 -11.15
CA LEU A 181 -12.81 -35.15 -9.90
C LEU A 181 -11.70 -34.55 -9.04
N GLY A 182 -10.60 -34.07 -9.63
CA GLY A 182 -9.53 -33.38 -8.94
C GLY A 182 -10.00 -32.11 -8.22
N TYR A 183 -10.93 -31.38 -8.81
CA TYR A 183 -11.51 -30.16 -8.22
C TYR A 183 -12.37 -30.40 -6.97
N THR A 184 -12.78 -31.64 -6.68
CA THR A 184 -13.47 -31.98 -5.43
C THR A 184 -12.55 -31.98 -4.22
N THR A 185 -11.22 -32.05 -4.44
CA THR A 185 -10.21 -32.01 -3.38
C THR A 185 -9.53 -30.64 -3.43
N ILE A 186 -9.87 -29.77 -2.48
CA ILE A 186 -9.34 -28.40 -2.42
C ILE A 186 -8.07 -28.42 -1.58
N GLN A 187 -6.97 -27.95 -2.16
CA GLN A 187 -5.65 -27.90 -1.53
C GLN A 187 -5.14 -26.46 -1.40
N ALA A 188 -4.25 -26.24 -0.43
CA ALA A 188 -3.58 -24.95 -0.24
C ALA A 188 -2.64 -24.66 -1.41
N PRO A 189 -2.77 -23.48 -2.06
CA PRO A 189 -1.94 -23.11 -3.21
C PRO A 189 -0.51 -22.65 -2.84
N PHE A 190 -0.27 -22.33 -1.57
CA PHE A 190 1.03 -21.91 -1.03
C PHE A 190 1.03 -22.05 0.50
N ASP A 191 2.23 -21.92 1.10
CA ASP A 191 2.40 -21.96 2.56
C ASP A 191 1.84 -20.68 3.20
N GLY A 192 0.96 -20.82 4.18
CA GLY A 192 0.33 -19.66 4.81
C GLY A 192 -0.53 -20.02 6.02
N THR A 193 -1.22 -19.00 6.54
CA THR A 193 -2.16 -19.15 7.66
C THR A 193 -3.58 -18.89 7.17
N VAL A 194 -4.53 -19.68 7.61
CA VAL A 194 -5.96 -19.50 7.33
C VAL A 194 -6.46 -18.30 8.12
N VAL A 195 -6.85 -17.23 7.44
CA VAL A 195 -7.30 -15.97 8.05
C VAL A 195 -8.80 -15.79 8.05
N TYR A 196 -9.50 -16.53 7.20
CA TYR A 196 -10.95 -16.53 7.12
C TYR A 196 -11.46 -17.88 6.61
N SER A 197 -12.59 -18.36 7.15
CA SER A 197 -13.34 -19.49 6.65
C SER A 197 -14.76 -19.03 6.32
N ALA A 198 -15.14 -19.18 5.04
CA ALA A 198 -16.44 -18.73 4.55
C ALA A 198 -17.53 -19.81 4.65
N VAL A 199 -17.14 -21.07 4.93
CA VAL A 199 -18.02 -22.23 4.87
C VAL A 199 -17.79 -23.15 6.07
N GLU A 200 -18.79 -24.01 6.33
CA GLU A 200 -18.75 -25.04 7.38
C GLU A 200 -18.88 -26.43 6.76
N GLU A 201 -18.45 -27.46 7.53
CA GLU A 201 -18.64 -28.83 7.16
C GLU A 201 -20.15 -29.17 7.07
N GLY A 202 -20.53 -29.89 6.02
CA GLY A 202 -21.95 -30.19 5.71
C GLY A 202 -22.65 -29.11 4.86
N GLN A 203 -22.06 -27.96 4.64
CA GLN A 203 -22.63 -26.89 3.80
C GLN A 203 -22.53 -27.24 2.31
N THR A 204 -23.57 -26.92 1.54
CA THR A 204 -23.55 -27.08 0.07
C THR A 204 -23.05 -25.79 -0.59
N VAL A 205 -22.06 -25.91 -1.47
CA VAL A 205 -21.52 -24.82 -2.29
C VAL A 205 -21.98 -24.96 -3.74
N ASN A 206 -22.19 -23.83 -4.41
CA ASN A 206 -22.61 -23.77 -5.80
C ASN A 206 -21.61 -22.93 -6.62
N ALA A 207 -20.85 -23.58 -7.49
CA ALA A 207 -19.83 -22.97 -8.33
C ALA A 207 -20.32 -22.63 -9.75
N ASN A 208 -21.63 -22.76 -10.06
CA ASN A 208 -22.14 -22.58 -11.42
C ASN A 208 -22.22 -21.12 -11.86
N GLN A 209 -22.36 -20.15 -10.93
CA GLN A 209 -22.49 -18.74 -11.24
C GLN A 209 -21.26 -17.94 -10.83
N THR A 210 -20.76 -18.17 -9.63
CA THR A 210 -19.58 -17.52 -9.06
C THR A 210 -18.77 -18.57 -8.29
N THR A 211 -17.47 -18.47 -8.31
CA THR A 211 -16.60 -19.33 -7.52
C THR A 211 -16.78 -19.00 -6.03
N PRO A 212 -17.42 -19.86 -5.22
CA PRO A 212 -17.59 -19.57 -3.81
C PRO A 212 -16.25 -19.70 -3.07
N THR A 213 -15.91 -18.73 -2.26
CA THR A 213 -14.73 -18.78 -1.40
C THR A 213 -14.95 -19.83 -0.30
N ILE A 214 -13.98 -20.71 -0.09
CA ILE A 214 -13.96 -21.69 1.00
C ILE A 214 -13.19 -21.13 2.18
N ILE A 215 -11.93 -20.73 1.96
CA ILE A 215 -11.09 -20.07 2.94
C ILE A 215 -10.31 -18.92 2.31
N GLU A 216 -9.81 -18.02 3.15
CA GLU A 216 -8.74 -17.08 2.75
C GLU A 216 -7.42 -17.49 3.40
N LEU A 217 -6.39 -17.60 2.58
CA LEU A 217 -5.05 -17.98 2.98
C LEU A 217 -4.11 -16.78 2.83
N ALA A 218 -3.36 -16.48 3.89
CA ALA A 218 -2.47 -15.32 3.96
C ALA A 218 -1.05 -15.70 4.38
N GLN A 219 -0.07 -15.00 3.82
CA GLN A 219 1.30 -15.00 4.34
C GLN A 219 1.46 -13.86 5.34
N LEU A 220 1.72 -14.21 6.61
CA LEU A 220 1.80 -13.27 7.73
C LEU A 220 3.24 -12.98 8.19
N ASP A 221 4.23 -13.69 7.69
CA ASP A 221 5.66 -13.50 8.04
C ASP A 221 6.20 -12.14 7.57
N LYS A 222 5.58 -11.62 6.50
CA LYS A 222 5.78 -10.26 6.01
C LYS A 222 4.43 -9.57 5.88
N MET A 223 4.41 -8.30 6.29
CA MET A 223 3.22 -7.46 6.13
C MET A 223 3.50 -6.36 5.12
N THR A 224 2.52 -6.08 4.29
CA THR A 224 2.52 -4.91 3.39
C THR A 224 1.68 -3.81 4.02
N ILE A 225 2.24 -2.62 4.08
CA ILE A 225 1.52 -1.43 4.52
C ILE A 225 1.14 -0.62 3.30
N LYS A 226 -0.16 -0.33 3.16
CA LYS A 226 -0.68 0.63 2.21
C LYS A 226 -0.88 1.96 2.93
N ALA A 227 0.03 2.91 2.72
CA ALA A 227 -0.01 4.24 3.32
C ALA A 227 -0.70 5.24 2.38
N GLN A 228 -1.70 5.95 2.86
CA GLN A 228 -2.44 6.97 2.12
C GLN A 228 -1.68 8.29 2.18
N ILE A 229 -1.01 8.66 1.10
CA ILE A 229 -0.24 9.88 0.93
C ILE A 229 -1.12 10.91 0.24
N SER A 230 -1.17 12.15 0.76
CA SER A 230 -1.96 13.21 0.14
C SER A 230 -1.41 13.59 -1.24
N GLU A 231 -2.29 14.07 -2.15
CA GLU A 231 -1.89 14.58 -3.46
C GLU A 231 -0.83 15.69 -3.35
N ALA A 232 -0.93 16.55 -2.34
CA ALA A 232 0.01 17.65 -2.13
C ALA A 232 1.44 17.17 -1.79
N ASP A 233 1.56 16.01 -1.14
CA ASP A 233 2.83 15.48 -0.65
C ASP A 233 3.43 14.43 -1.59
N VAL A 234 2.61 13.70 -2.35
CA VAL A 234 3.05 12.57 -3.20
C VAL A 234 4.09 12.98 -4.24
N VAL A 235 4.04 14.23 -4.72
CA VAL A 235 5.00 14.79 -5.68
C VAL A 235 6.44 14.76 -5.15
N ASN A 236 6.61 14.87 -3.83
CA ASN A 236 7.92 14.89 -3.16
C ASN A 236 8.38 13.50 -2.72
N VAL A 237 7.49 12.50 -2.74
CA VAL A 237 7.77 11.14 -2.31
C VAL A 237 8.31 10.32 -3.49
N LYS A 238 9.35 9.52 -3.24
CA LYS A 238 9.97 8.66 -4.26
C LYS A 238 10.19 7.25 -3.70
N PRO A 239 10.12 6.22 -4.54
CA PRO A 239 10.55 4.89 -4.15
C PRO A 239 11.99 4.89 -3.62
N GLY A 240 12.26 4.06 -2.62
CA GLY A 240 13.57 3.97 -1.97
C GLY A 240 13.74 4.85 -0.74
N LEU A 241 12.80 5.76 -0.43
CA LEU A 241 12.85 6.57 0.78
C LEU A 241 12.67 5.70 2.04
N PRO A 242 13.41 6.00 3.13
CA PRO A 242 13.22 5.34 4.39
C PRO A 242 11.86 5.72 5.00
N VAL A 243 11.21 4.72 5.57
CA VAL A 243 9.89 4.86 6.20
C VAL A 243 9.96 4.26 7.59
N TYR A 244 9.32 4.89 8.56
CA TYR A 244 9.02 4.25 9.82
C TYR A 244 7.54 4.45 10.17
N PHE A 245 7.00 3.49 10.92
CA PHE A 245 5.62 3.58 11.36
C PHE A 245 5.45 3.08 12.79
N THR A 246 4.36 3.49 13.40
CA THR A 246 3.88 2.99 14.69
C THR A 246 2.46 2.47 14.54
N ILE A 247 2.07 1.51 15.37
CA ILE A 247 0.70 1.03 15.45
C ILE A 247 0.01 1.62 16.69
N LEU A 248 -1.30 1.80 16.63
CA LEU A 248 -2.07 2.42 17.71
C LEU A 248 -1.88 1.71 19.06
N GLY A 249 -1.71 0.38 19.05
CA GLY A 249 -1.48 -0.40 20.26
C GLY A 249 -0.07 -0.27 20.88
N LYS A 250 0.92 0.23 20.12
CA LYS A 250 2.32 0.40 20.55
C LYS A 250 2.91 1.70 19.96
N PRO A 251 2.47 2.88 20.42
CA PRO A 251 2.86 4.17 19.85
C PRO A 251 4.35 4.49 20.01
N ASN A 252 5.02 3.89 21.00
CA ASN A 252 6.45 4.12 21.27
C ASN A 252 7.38 3.14 20.51
N MET A 253 6.83 2.15 19.81
CA MET A 253 7.62 1.17 19.06
C MET A 253 7.59 1.54 17.58
N ARG A 254 8.76 1.89 17.03
CA ARG A 254 8.93 2.21 15.61
C ARG A 254 9.35 0.98 14.85
N TYR A 255 8.61 0.67 13.81
CA TYR A 255 8.96 -0.31 12.80
C TYR A 255 9.56 0.41 11.60
N HIS A 256 10.63 -0.11 11.03
CA HIS A 256 11.35 0.52 9.94
C HIS A 256 11.18 -0.28 8.66
N GLY A 257 11.09 0.43 7.54
CA GLY A 257 10.98 -0.16 6.20
C GLY A 257 11.50 0.80 5.14
N THR A 258 11.36 0.38 3.90
CA THR A 258 11.71 1.21 2.73
C THR A 258 10.51 1.28 1.80
N LEU A 259 10.17 2.46 1.33
CA LEU A 259 9.09 2.65 0.38
C LEU A 259 9.44 1.93 -0.94
N ARG A 260 8.67 0.88 -1.26
CA ARG A 260 8.89 0.05 -2.44
C ARG A 260 8.35 0.72 -3.71
N ALA A 261 7.14 1.21 -3.63
CA ALA A 261 6.43 1.79 -4.77
C ALA A 261 5.34 2.76 -4.30
N ILE A 262 4.92 3.61 -5.22
CA ILE A 262 3.72 4.43 -5.09
C ILE A 262 2.78 3.98 -6.20
N GLU A 263 1.51 3.69 -5.87
CA GLU A 263 0.51 3.35 -6.87
C GLU A 263 0.27 4.55 -7.79
N PRO A 264 0.26 4.35 -9.12
CA PRO A 264 0.15 5.47 -10.07
C PRO A 264 -1.23 6.12 -10.11
N GLY A 265 -2.26 5.42 -9.62
CA GLY A 265 -3.63 5.91 -9.51
C GLY A 265 -3.99 6.34 -8.10
N PRO A 266 -4.97 7.25 -7.94
CA PRO A 266 -5.50 7.61 -6.64
C PRO A 266 -6.27 6.42 -6.00
N THR A 267 -6.47 6.48 -4.68
CA THR A 267 -7.18 5.45 -3.90
C THR A 267 -8.63 5.23 -4.38
N LEU A 268 -9.22 6.21 -5.06
CA LEU A 268 -10.55 6.11 -5.69
C LEU A 268 -10.62 5.11 -6.85
N MET A 269 -9.47 4.69 -7.41
CA MET A 269 -9.40 3.65 -8.46
C MET A 269 -9.37 2.22 -7.89
N ASP A 270 -9.39 2.03 -6.58
CA ASP A 270 -9.51 0.72 -5.95
C ASP A 270 -10.95 0.19 -6.10
N GLY A 271 -11.18 -0.61 -7.12
CA GLY A 271 -12.48 -1.23 -7.42
C GLY A 271 -12.83 -1.24 -8.89
N ASP A 272 -14.09 -1.62 -9.20
CA ASP A 272 -14.64 -1.67 -10.57
C ASP A 272 -15.05 -0.28 -11.11
N ASP A 273 -15.10 0.74 -10.26
CA ASP A 273 -15.43 2.12 -10.64
C ASP A 273 -14.23 2.80 -11.28
N LYS A 274 -14.26 2.85 -12.62
CA LYS A 274 -13.31 3.61 -13.45
C LYS A 274 -13.66 5.09 -13.56
N ASP A 275 -14.65 5.55 -12.84
CA ASP A 275 -15.14 6.93 -12.90
C ASP A 275 -14.28 7.79 -11.96
N LEU A 276 -13.32 8.51 -12.55
CA LEU A 276 -12.43 9.48 -11.87
C LEU A 276 -13.15 10.79 -11.50
N SER A 277 -14.47 10.82 -11.50
CA SER A 277 -15.22 11.98 -11.07
C SER A 277 -15.10 12.18 -9.55
N VAL A 278 -14.09 12.92 -9.16
CA VAL A 278 -13.92 13.37 -7.77
C VAL A 278 -15.02 14.38 -7.48
N SER A 279 -15.87 14.07 -6.51
CA SER A 279 -16.75 15.11 -5.95
C SER A 279 -15.87 16.19 -5.31
N ASN A 280 -16.19 17.47 -5.48
CA ASN A 280 -15.37 18.62 -5.06
C ASN A 280 -15.01 18.65 -3.55
N ASP A 281 -15.50 17.71 -2.76
CA ASP A 281 -15.34 17.63 -1.30
C ASP A 281 -14.47 16.44 -0.84
N GLU A 282 -13.97 15.58 -1.75
CA GLU A 282 -13.14 14.44 -1.38
C GLU A 282 -11.64 14.71 -1.55
N ALA A 283 -10.87 14.45 -0.50
CA ALA A 283 -9.41 14.55 -0.55
C ALA A 283 -8.82 13.38 -1.35
N ILE A 284 -7.92 13.69 -2.28
CA ILE A 284 -7.25 12.70 -3.13
C ILE A 284 -6.02 12.17 -2.41
N TYR A 285 -5.91 10.82 -2.35
CA TYR A 285 -4.78 10.12 -1.78
C TYR A 285 -4.21 9.12 -2.78
N TYR A 286 -2.92 8.81 -2.61
CA TYR A 286 -2.19 7.79 -3.35
C TYR A 286 -1.62 6.76 -2.39
N HIS A 287 -1.61 5.48 -2.75
CA HIS A 287 -1.04 4.46 -1.91
C HIS A 287 0.49 4.37 -2.06
N GLY A 288 1.20 4.61 -0.96
CA GLY A 288 2.60 4.23 -0.81
C GLY A 288 2.70 2.82 -0.22
N LEU A 289 3.43 1.94 -0.90
CA LEU A 289 3.57 0.54 -0.54
C LEU A 289 4.95 0.28 0.05
N PHE A 290 5.00 -0.35 1.22
CA PHE A 290 6.24 -0.84 1.82
C PHE A 290 6.01 -2.11 2.62
N GLU A 291 7.05 -2.90 2.78
CA GLU A 291 7.00 -4.19 3.45
C GLU A 291 7.78 -4.15 4.76
N VAL A 292 7.33 -4.93 5.72
CA VAL A 292 7.98 -5.11 7.01
C VAL A 292 7.92 -6.57 7.41
N ASP A 293 9.01 -7.07 7.98
CA ASP A 293 9.06 -8.41 8.54
C ASP A 293 8.23 -8.48 9.82
N ASN A 294 7.56 -9.61 10.04
CA ASN A 294 6.66 -9.85 11.16
C ASN A 294 6.96 -11.21 11.83
N PRO A 295 8.20 -11.43 12.31
CA PRO A 295 8.60 -12.74 12.85
C PRO A 295 7.79 -13.16 14.09
N ASP A 296 7.39 -12.19 14.91
CA ASP A 296 6.63 -12.44 16.14
C ASP A 296 5.11 -12.48 15.90
N ARG A 297 4.66 -12.31 14.65
CA ARG A 297 3.23 -12.23 14.27
C ARG A 297 2.41 -11.24 15.12
N THR A 298 3.08 -10.24 15.66
CA THR A 298 2.42 -9.17 16.42
C THR A 298 1.58 -8.26 15.52
N LEU A 299 2.02 -8.04 14.30
CA LEU A 299 1.31 -7.26 13.30
C LEU A 299 0.22 -8.13 12.67
N ARG A 300 -1.01 -7.60 12.63
CA ARG A 300 -2.18 -8.30 12.09
C ARG A 300 -2.80 -7.53 10.93
N ILE A 301 -3.47 -8.24 10.05
CA ILE A 301 -4.26 -7.68 8.95
C ILE A 301 -5.31 -6.70 9.51
N GLY A 302 -5.49 -5.57 8.85
CA GLY A 302 -6.45 -4.54 9.23
C GLY A 302 -5.98 -3.59 10.34
N MET A 303 -4.79 -3.77 10.93
CA MET A 303 -4.25 -2.80 11.88
C MET A 303 -3.93 -1.48 11.19
N THR A 304 -4.22 -0.37 11.88
CA THR A 304 -3.88 0.98 11.43
C THR A 304 -2.46 1.33 11.85
N ALA A 305 -1.68 1.84 10.90
CA ALA A 305 -0.34 2.36 11.09
C ALA A 305 -0.31 3.87 10.90
N GLN A 306 0.41 4.56 11.78
CA GLN A 306 0.80 5.95 11.57
C GLN A 306 2.19 5.94 10.94
N VAL A 307 2.26 6.35 9.68
CA VAL A 307 3.44 6.24 8.82
C VAL A 307 4.11 7.59 8.68
N SER A 308 5.44 7.60 8.80
CA SER A 308 6.30 8.75 8.53
C SER A 308 7.29 8.39 7.42
N ILE A 309 7.16 9.04 6.27
CA ILE A 309 8.07 8.89 5.13
C ILE A 309 9.12 9.98 5.24
N VAL A 310 10.38 9.60 5.37
CA VAL A 310 11.48 10.56 5.55
C VAL A 310 11.94 11.05 4.19
N LEU A 311 11.70 12.34 3.91
CA LEU A 311 12.14 12.99 2.68
C LEU A 311 13.62 13.36 2.75
N ASP A 312 13.99 14.03 3.85
CA ASP A 312 15.34 14.50 4.11
C ASP A 312 15.66 14.37 5.60
N LYS A 313 16.93 14.10 5.92
CA LYS A 313 17.43 13.98 7.28
C LYS A 313 18.81 14.58 7.39
N ALA A 314 19.06 15.34 8.46
CA ALA A 314 20.41 15.79 8.84
C ALA A 314 20.66 15.48 10.32
N GLU A 315 21.85 14.98 10.60
CA GLU A 315 22.33 14.67 11.96
C GLU A 315 23.31 15.74 12.41
N SER A 316 23.24 16.13 13.69
CA SER A 316 24.10 17.16 14.28
C SER A 316 24.09 18.51 13.55
N ALA A 317 22.96 18.86 12.92
CA ALA A 317 22.77 20.14 12.25
C ALA A 317 22.55 21.27 13.27
N LEU A 318 22.96 22.51 12.91
CA LEU A 318 22.61 23.69 13.72
C LEU A 318 21.13 23.99 13.53
N LEU A 319 20.36 23.97 14.61
CA LEU A 319 18.92 24.14 14.61
C LEU A 319 18.51 25.50 15.13
N VAL A 320 17.54 26.09 14.44
CA VAL A 320 16.82 27.28 14.92
C VAL A 320 15.32 27.04 14.78
N PRO A 321 14.46 27.57 15.65
CA PRO A 321 13.03 27.53 15.45
C PRO A 321 12.64 28.19 14.13
N ALA A 322 11.81 27.51 13.32
CA ALA A 322 11.46 27.99 11.97
C ALA A 322 10.80 29.38 11.97
N GLN A 323 10.17 29.76 13.09
CA GLN A 323 9.49 31.05 13.26
C GLN A 323 10.44 32.27 13.28
N VAL A 324 11.74 32.06 13.57
CA VAL A 324 12.71 33.19 13.60
C VAL A 324 13.29 33.49 12.22
N LEU A 325 13.00 32.66 11.22
CA LEU A 325 13.46 32.87 9.85
C LEU A 325 12.68 34.01 9.19
N ILE A 326 13.35 35.10 8.92
CA ILE A 326 12.80 36.26 8.19
C ILE A 326 13.24 36.18 6.74
N ARG A 327 12.28 36.23 5.83
CA ARG A 327 12.59 36.21 4.41
C ARG A 327 13.18 37.58 3.98
N LYS A 328 14.35 37.55 3.38
CA LYS A 328 15.03 38.78 2.90
C LYS A 328 14.24 39.38 1.75
N PRO A 329 13.85 40.69 1.84
CA PRO A 329 13.27 41.39 0.70
C PRO A 329 14.35 41.64 -0.35
N GLY A 330 14.10 41.30 -1.61
CA GLY A 330 15.03 41.59 -2.71
C GLY A 330 15.02 40.55 -3.83
N PRO A 331 15.80 40.78 -4.90
CA PRO A 331 15.81 39.93 -6.09
C PRO A 331 16.52 38.56 -5.85
N LYS A 332 17.30 38.40 -4.77
CA LYS A 332 17.90 37.14 -4.37
C LYS A 332 17.15 36.61 -3.15
N PRO A 333 16.46 35.48 -3.28
CA PRO A 333 15.79 34.83 -2.14
C PRO A 333 16.83 34.42 -1.11
N GLY A 334 16.59 34.74 0.17
CA GLY A 334 17.45 34.39 1.28
C GLY A 334 16.70 34.52 2.59
N TYR A 335 17.33 34.06 3.67
CA TYR A 335 16.78 34.18 5.02
C TYR A 335 17.75 34.93 5.90
N GLN A 336 17.20 35.62 6.88
CA GLN A 336 17.92 36.33 7.95
C GLN A 336 17.36 35.87 9.29
N VAL A 337 18.24 35.87 10.28
CA VAL A 337 17.90 35.52 11.66
C VAL A 337 18.35 36.65 12.56
N PRO A 338 17.52 37.19 13.47
CA PRO A 338 17.92 38.18 14.45
C PRO A 338 18.75 37.49 15.56
N VAL A 339 20.01 37.91 15.69
CA VAL A 339 20.98 37.41 16.66
C VAL A 339 21.26 38.51 17.70
N LEU A 340 21.36 38.16 18.96
CA LEU A 340 21.76 39.07 20.01
C LEU A 340 23.29 39.15 20.13
N VAL A 341 23.91 40.24 19.70
CA VAL A 341 25.35 40.50 19.79
C VAL A 341 25.59 41.68 20.70
N ASN A 342 26.32 41.52 21.81
CA ASN A 342 26.62 42.58 22.78
C ASN A 342 25.40 43.37 23.29
N GLY A 343 24.23 42.70 23.40
CA GLY A 343 22.98 43.31 23.86
C GLY A 343 22.21 44.07 22.78
N GLN A 344 22.62 44.01 21.54
CA GLN A 344 21.95 44.61 20.36
C GLN A 344 21.51 43.54 19.38
N GLU A 345 20.40 43.82 18.70
CA GLU A 345 19.89 42.96 17.63
C GLU A 345 20.73 43.15 16.36
N GLU A 346 21.26 42.09 15.81
CA GLU A 346 21.95 42.03 14.52
C GLU A 346 21.24 41.04 13.59
N MET A 347 20.81 41.51 12.40
CA MET A 347 20.23 40.67 11.36
C MET A 347 21.34 39.97 10.58
N ARG A 348 21.45 38.67 10.76
CA ARG A 348 22.48 37.83 10.13
C ARG A 348 21.93 37.00 8.97
N ASP A 349 22.56 37.11 7.82
CA ASP A 349 22.21 36.34 6.61
C ASP A 349 22.55 34.86 6.86
N VAL A 350 21.57 33.94 6.60
CA VAL A 350 21.72 32.52 6.81
C VAL A 350 21.32 31.72 5.58
N THR A 351 21.98 30.57 5.41
CA THR A 351 21.55 29.55 4.44
C THR A 351 20.79 28.48 5.18
N VAL A 352 19.55 28.25 4.76
CA VAL A 352 18.65 27.25 5.34
C VAL A 352 18.75 25.96 4.52
N GLY A 353 18.97 24.83 5.17
CA GLY A 353 18.88 23.49 4.62
C GLY A 353 17.48 22.91 4.80
N ILE A 354 17.36 21.86 5.62
CA ILE A 354 16.08 21.23 5.91
C ILE A 354 15.22 22.14 6.78
N ASN A 355 13.93 22.23 6.45
CA ASN A 355 12.95 22.99 7.24
C ASN A 355 11.69 22.14 7.41
N ASN A 356 11.39 21.70 8.63
CA ASN A 356 10.22 20.90 8.96
C ASN A 356 9.07 21.71 9.56
N LYS A 357 9.08 23.05 9.39
CA LYS A 357 8.09 24.01 9.90
C LYS A 357 8.11 24.24 11.42
N VAL A 358 8.78 23.41 12.18
CA VAL A 358 9.04 23.59 13.61
C VAL A 358 10.44 24.13 13.82
N ASN A 359 11.42 23.42 13.28
CA ASN A 359 12.83 23.79 13.28
C ASN A 359 13.36 23.90 11.84
N ALA A 360 14.43 24.66 11.69
CA ALA A 360 15.16 24.77 10.44
C ALA A 360 16.66 24.53 10.68
N GLU A 361 17.26 23.79 9.76
CA GLU A 361 18.70 23.58 9.69
C GLU A 361 19.37 24.83 9.11
N ILE A 362 20.42 25.29 9.77
CA ILE A 362 21.28 26.37 9.26
C ILE A 362 22.61 25.75 8.81
N THR A 363 22.84 25.79 7.50
CA THR A 363 24.05 25.26 6.89
C THR A 363 25.20 26.26 6.89
N SER A 364 24.90 27.58 6.95
CA SER A 364 25.91 28.64 7.09
C SER A 364 25.28 29.92 7.67
N GLY A 365 26.11 30.76 8.32
CA GLY A 365 25.73 32.06 8.83
C GLY A 365 25.57 32.13 10.34
N LEU A 366 25.49 31.02 11.07
CA LEU A 366 25.44 30.95 12.52
C LEU A 366 26.47 29.97 13.06
N ASN A 367 26.86 30.17 14.34
CA ASN A 367 27.67 29.25 15.10
C ASN A 367 26.88 28.64 16.26
N GLU A 368 27.35 27.51 16.75
CA GLU A 368 26.78 26.91 17.95
C GLU A 368 26.96 27.84 19.17
N GLY A 369 25.88 28.06 19.91
CA GLY A 369 25.86 28.96 21.06
C GLY A 369 25.45 30.40 20.73
N ASP A 370 25.33 30.80 19.46
CA ASP A 370 24.79 32.11 19.08
C ASP A 370 23.39 32.28 19.70
N GLN A 371 23.09 33.44 20.27
CA GLN A 371 21.79 33.72 20.88
C GLN A 371 20.83 34.32 19.85
N ILE A 372 19.84 33.53 19.43
CA ILE A 372 18.79 34.01 18.52
C ILE A 372 17.65 34.66 19.28
N ILE A 373 17.07 35.72 18.72
CA ILE A 373 15.96 36.44 19.34
C ILE A 373 14.65 35.80 18.85
N LEU A 374 13.86 35.27 19.79
CA LEU A 374 12.56 34.66 19.52
C LEU A 374 11.42 35.69 19.38
N GLY A 375 11.58 36.86 19.93
CA GLY A 375 10.61 37.97 19.88
C GLY A 375 10.97 39.11 20.82
N MET A 376 10.45 40.31 20.57
CA MET A 376 10.56 41.44 21.49
C MET A 376 9.57 41.25 22.65
N PRO A 377 9.99 41.39 23.91
CA PRO A 377 9.05 41.45 25.02
C PRO A 377 8.26 42.75 24.89
N GLY A 378 7.01 42.68 24.58
CA GLY A 378 6.11 43.84 24.51
C GLY A 378 5.09 43.84 23.38
N GLN A 379 5.21 43.00 22.38
CA GLN A 379 4.11 42.71 21.43
C GLN A 379 3.22 41.56 21.90
N SER A 380 2.68 41.67 23.14
CA SER A 380 1.41 41.00 23.40
C SER A 380 0.43 41.64 22.41
N THR A 381 0.00 40.85 21.44
CA THR A 381 -1.17 41.15 20.62
C THR A 381 -2.33 41.46 21.56
N THR A 382 -2.50 42.72 21.88
CA THR A 382 -3.74 43.22 22.39
C THR A 382 -4.75 43.03 21.28
N MET A 383 -5.37 41.85 21.26
CA MET A 383 -6.66 41.67 20.57
C MET A 383 -7.55 42.74 21.19
N SER A 384 -7.64 43.88 20.51
CA SER A 384 -8.64 44.89 20.72
C SER A 384 -10.00 44.19 20.64
N SER A 385 -10.50 43.80 21.81
CA SER A 385 -11.90 43.46 22.00
C SER A 385 -12.68 44.73 21.72
N ARG A 386 -13.00 44.98 20.43
CA ARG A 386 -14.09 45.87 20.10
C ARG A 386 -15.34 45.32 20.82
N ARG A 387 -15.62 45.90 21.97
CA ARG A 387 -16.93 45.81 22.61
C ARG A 387 -17.96 46.29 21.61
N MET A 388 -18.61 45.36 20.90
CA MET A 388 -19.90 45.63 20.25
C MET A 388 -20.88 46.03 21.38
N GLY A 389 -21.21 47.32 21.42
CA GLY A 389 -22.32 47.81 22.24
C GLY A 389 -23.63 47.16 21.78
N PRO A 390 -24.60 46.98 22.69
CA PRO A 390 -25.87 46.35 22.37
C PRO A 390 -26.62 47.18 21.32
N PRO A 391 -27.34 46.56 20.35
CA PRO A 391 -28.16 47.26 19.38
C PRO A 391 -29.32 47.95 20.10
N GLY A 392 -29.38 49.28 20.04
CA GLY A 392 -30.49 50.06 20.56
C GLY A 392 -31.81 49.70 19.88
N MET A 393 -32.78 49.27 20.66
CA MET A 393 -34.18 49.22 20.22
C MET A 393 -34.65 50.62 19.81
N ARG A 394 -35.09 50.73 18.58
CA ARG A 394 -36.00 51.85 18.14
C ARG A 394 -37.41 51.29 18.05
N PHE A 395 -38.29 51.99 18.73
CA PHE A 395 -39.75 51.84 18.65
C PHE A 395 -40.24 52.15 17.21
#